data_8d57f444d2ec77f253de1419520bd0fe
#
_entry.id   8d57f444d2ec77f253de1419520bd0fe
#
_cell.length_a   1.000
_cell.length_b   1.000
_cell.length_c   1.000
_cell.angle_alpha   90.00
_cell.angle_beta   90.00
_cell.angle_gamma   90.00
#
_symmetry.space_group_name_H-M   'P 1'
#
loop_
_entity.id
_entity.type
_entity.pdbx_description
1 polymer ?
#
loop_
_entity_poly.entity_id
_entity_poly.type
_entity_poly.pdbx_seq_one_letter_code
_entity_poly.pdbx_strand_id
1 'polypeptide(L)'
;MTAQREWFEKDYYQALGVDKNATPKEITKAYRKLARDLHPDKNPDDAVAEEKFKTVASAYDVLGDEAKRKEYDEVRSAGPMGPMGGRGAGPGGFTFNVEDMGGAGGLGDLFGNMFGRGAPGGGRGRGGASGVGPRRGADITAQLTVDFKDAVHGITTTLYLTTDAQCSTCNGSGAKPGTSPVMCSACGGRGAVDDNQGGFSFSAPCRVCGGQGSRIEDPCPTCRGSGIEQRQREVKTRIPAGVKDGQTIRLKGRGGPGRNGGPAGDLLVELKVMPHPLFGRSGDNLTVPVPVTIAEAALGGDIDVPTLDGARVTLRLKPGTQTGSRHRVRGKGIETAKHTGDLIVTVNVHVPTDLTDAQREAIEQLAAATTVNPRSSLS
;
A
#
# COMPACT_ATOMS: atom_id res chain seq x y z
N MET A 1 5.11 5.54 34.03
CA MET A 1 4.90 4.85 35.32
C MET A 1 3.54 4.13 35.47
N THR A 2 2.56 4.39 34.61
CA THR A 2 1.24 3.70 34.64
C THR A 2 1.27 2.29 34.06
N ALA A 3 1.98 2.03 32.98
CA ALA A 3 2.06 0.69 32.37
C ALA A 3 2.69 -0.37 33.30
N GLN A 4 3.73 -0.02 34.04
CA GLN A 4 4.35 -0.94 35.03
C GLN A 4 3.43 -1.30 36.19
N ARG A 5 2.50 -0.41 36.59
CA ARG A 5 1.57 -0.68 37.66
C ARG A 5 0.48 -1.69 37.27
N GLU A 6 0.00 -1.61 36.03
CA GLU A 6 -0.94 -2.59 35.49
C GLU A 6 -0.35 -4.00 35.33
N TRP A 7 0.97 -4.09 35.14
CA TRP A 7 1.66 -5.38 35.05
C TRP A 7 1.70 -6.17 36.36
N PHE A 8 1.58 -5.49 37.49
CA PHE A 8 1.44 -6.15 38.78
C PHE A 8 0.01 -6.59 39.07
N GLU A 9 -0.99 -5.85 38.56
CA GLU A 9 -2.40 -6.06 38.89
C GLU A 9 -3.06 -7.10 37.94
N LYS A 10 -2.64 -7.16 36.65
CA LYS A 10 -3.29 -8.00 35.64
C LYS A 10 -2.42 -9.18 35.24
N ASP A 11 -3.02 -10.38 35.23
CA ASP A 11 -2.36 -11.58 34.71
C ASP A 11 -2.66 -11.73 33.20
N TYR A 12 -1.70 -11.33 32.37
CA TYR A 12 -1.85 -11.39 30.93
C TYR A 12 -1.86 -12.81 30.36
N TYR A 13 -1.19 -13.78 31.01
CA TYR A 13 -1.28 -15.18 30.61
C TYR A 13 -2.69 -15.73 30.86
N GLN A 14 -3.26 -15.40 32.01
CA GLN A 14 -4.64 -15.75 32.35
C GLN A 14 -5.65 -15.06 31.41
N ALA A 15 -5.43 -13.78 31.06
CA ALA A 15 -6.29 -13.05 30.15
C ALA A 15 -6.35 -13.67 28.74
N LEU A 16 -5.23 -14.24 28.27
CA LEU A 16 -5.17 -14.99 27.01
C LEU A 16 -5.55 -16.47 27.14
N GLY A 17 -5.71 -16.98 28.38
CA GLY A 17 -5.99 -18.40 28.65
C GLY A 17 -4.86 -19.33 28.21
N VAL A 18 -3.61 -18.90 28.38
CA VAL A 18 -2.40 -19.66 28.02
C VAL A 18 -1.50 -19.88 29.23
N ASP A 19 -0.67 -20.91 29.20
CA ASP A 19 0.34 -21.18 30.23
C ASP A 19 1.48 -20.15 30.17
N LYS A 20 2.15 -19.90 31.32
CA LYS A 20 3.32 -19.01 31.38
C LYS A 20 4.46 -19.45 30.49
N ASN A 21 4.58 -20.76 30.21
CA ASN A 21 5.58 -21.31 29.31
C ASN A 21 5.11 -21.43 27.85
N ALA A 22 3.95 -20.87 27.52
CA ALA A 22 3.40 -20.93 26.17
C ALA A 22 4.37 -20.34 25.13
N THR A 23 4.46 -21.00 23.99
CA THR A 23 5.27 -20.56 22.87
C THR A 23 4.67 -19.32 22.18
N PRO A 24 5.46 -18.49 21.48
CA PRO A 24 4.94 -17.32 20.74
C PRO A 24 3.82 -17.68 19.76
N LYS A 25 3.87 -18.90 19.19
CA LYS A 25 2.83 -19.40 18.28
C LYS A 25 1.51 -19.68 18.99
N GLU A 26 1.56 -20.22 20.19
CA GLU A 26 0.38 -20.50 21.04
C GLU A 26 -0.26 -19.21 21.52
N ILE A 27 0.53 -18.23 21.97
CA ILE A 27 0.07 -16.90 22.35
C ILE A 27 -0.66 -16.22 21.18
N THR A 28 -0.05 -16.23 19.99
CA THR A 28 -0.66 -15.65 18.79
C THR A 28 -1.95 -16.36 18.39
N LYS A 29 -1.99 -17.71 18.53
CA LYS A 29 -3.18 -18.50 18.22
C LYS A 29 -4.33 -18.21 19.19
N ALA A 30 -4.03 -18.12 20.48
CA ALA A 30 -5.01 -17.79 21.52
C ALA A 30 -5.60 -16.38 21.32
N TYR A 31 -4.74 -15.40 21.09
CA TYR A 31 -5.16 -14.03 20.76
C TYR A 31 -6.10 -13.98 19.56
N ARG A 32 -5.73 -14.59 18.43
CA ARG A 32 -6.56 -14.58 17.21
C ARG A 32 -7.92 -15.23 17.41
N LYS A 33 -8.02 -16.24 18.26
CA LYS A 33 -9.29 -16.87 18.63
C LYS A 33 -10.15 -15.90 19.44
N LEU A 34 -9.63 -15.38 20.54
CA LEU A 34 -10.33 -14.46 21.43
C LEU A 34 -10.73 -13.15 20.73
N ALA A 35 -9.83 -12.58 19.93
CA ALA A 35 -10.11 -11.37 19.14
C ALA A 35 -11.26 -11.55 18.13
N ARG A 36 -11.38 -12.74 17.53
CA ARG A 36 -12.50 -13.07 16.64
C ARG A 36 -13.81 -13.27 17.38
N ASP A 37 -13.74 -13.89 18.58
CA ASP A 37 -14.93 -14.22 19.37
C ASP A 37 -15.49 -12.98 20.08
N LEU A 38 -14.62 -12.04 20.49
CA LEU A 38 -14.97 -10.81 21.20
C LEU A 38 -15.02 -9.57 20.30
N HIS A 39 -14.96 -9.74 18.95
CA HIS A 39 -14.98 -8.61 18.04
C HIS A 39 -16.26 -7.78 18.15
N PRO A 40 -16.20 -6.44 18.17
CA PRO A 40 -17.39 -5.59 18.29
C PRO A 40 -18.42 -5.83 17.17
N ASP A 41 -17.99 -6.18 15.94
CA ASP A 41 -18.92 -6.51 14.86
C ASP A 41 -19.75 -7.77 15.12
N LYS A 42 -19.26 -8.68 15.98
CA LYS A 42 -20.00 -9.89 16.38
C LYS A 42 -20.82 -9.72 17.63
N ASN A 43 -20.41 -8.80 18.49
CA ASN A 43 -21.04 -8.52 19.76
C ASN A 43 -21.39 -7.02 19.84
N PRO A 44 -22.29 -6.52 18.97
CA PRO A 44 -22.71 -5.14 19.03
C PRO A 44 -23.39 -4.87 20.39
N ASP A 45 -23.03 -3.77 21.04
CA ASP A 45 -23.58 -3.29 22.32
C ASP A 45 -23.31 -4.17 23.55
N ASP A 46 -22.38 -5.13 23.49
CA ASP A 46 -21.94 -5.91 24.66
C ASP A 46 -20.70 -5.26 25.32
N ALA A 47 -20.96 -4.43 26.35
CA ALA A 47 -19.90 -3.76 27.11
C ALA A 47 -18.94 -4.74 27.80
N VAL A 48 -19.38 -5.95 28.17
CA VAL A 48 -18.54 -6.97 28.79
C VAL A 48 -17.60 -7.59 27.75
N ALA A 49 -18.07 -7.83 26.53
CA ALA A 49 -17.24 -8.31 25.44
C ALA A 49 -16.20 -7.26 25.05
N GLU A 50 -16.57 -5.98 25.01
CA GLU A 50 -15.65 -4.87 24.71
C GLU A 50 -14.54 -4.73 25.76
N GLU A 51 -14.86 -4.83 27.05
CA GLU A 51 -13.88 -4.76 28.13
C GLU A 51 -12.91 -5.95 28.09
N LYS A 52 -13.42 -7.16 27.86
CA LYS A 52 -12.60 -8.35 27.64
C LYS A 52 -11.72 -8.22 26.43
N PHE A 53 -12.23 -7.67 25.31
CA PHE A 53 -11.43 -7.43 24.12
C PHE A 53 -10.26 -6.48 24.38
N LYS A 54 -10.49 -5.36 25.11
CA LYS A 54 -9.43 -4.43 25.53
C LYS A 54 -8.37 -5.13 26.39
N THR A 55 -8.80 -5.98 27.31
CA THR A 55 -7.87 -6.74 28.17
C THR A 55 -7.04 -7.75 27.37
N VAL A 56 -7.66 -8.47 26.45
CA VAL A 56 -6.99 -9.44 25.55
C VAL A 56 -6.02 -8.74 24.60
N ALA A 57 -6.37 -7.56 24.08
CA ALA A 57 -5.50 -6.76 23.23
C ALA A 57 -4.26 -6.25 23.99
N SER A 58 -4.45 -5.73 25.22
CA SER A 58 -3.35 -5.30 26.08
C SER A 58 -2.44 -6.46 26.47
N ALA A 59 -2.99 -7.65 26.75
CA ALA A 59 -2.21 -8.84 27.04
C ALA A 59 -1.34 -9.28 25.86
N TYR A 60 -1.87 -9.21 24.62
CA TYR A 60 -1.11 -9.56 23.44
C TYR A 60 -0.04 -8.52 23.08
N ASP A 61 -0.27 -7.25 23.36
CA ASP A 61 0.74 -6.18 23.14
C ASP A 61 2.00 -6.40 24.00
N VAL A 62 1.85 -7.02 25.15
CA VAL A 62 2.97 -7.33 26.05
C VAL A 62 3.54 -8.73 25.77
N LEU A 63 2.71 -9.77 25.68
CA LEU A 63 3.18 -11.15 25.52
C LEU A 63 3.55 -11.55 24.08
N GLY A 64 3.09 -10.78 23.10
CA GLY A 64 3.39 -10.99 21.67
C GLY A 64 4.77 -10.52 21.24
N ASP A 65 5.41 -9.65 22.01
CA ASP A 65 6.78 -9.19 21.81
C ASP A 65 7.71 -9.86 22.82
N GLU A 66 8.79 -10.47 22.34
CA GLU A 66 9.71 -11.25 23.18
C GLU A 66 10.43 -10.38 24.23
N ALA A 67 10.74 -9.13 23.90
CA ALA A 67 11.42 -8.20 24.79
C ALA A 67 10.47 -7.73 25.92
N LYS A 68 9.24 -7.32 25.57
CA LYS A 68 8.22 -6.91 26.55
C LYS A 68 7.79 -8.06 27.44
N ARG A 69 7.69 -9.27 26.90
CA ARG A 69 7.36 -10.47 27.65
C ARG A 69 8.41 -10.76 28.74
N LYS A 70 9.69 -10.68 28.39
CA LYS A 70 10.78 -10.85 29.37
C LYS A 70 10.71 -9.81 30.47
N GLU A 71 10.51 -8.55 30.12
CA GLU A 71 10.38 -7.45 31.06
C GLU A 71 9.16 -7.65 31.99
N TYR A 72 8.02 -8.07 31.42
CA TYR A 72 6.82 -8.42 32.19
C TYR A 72 7.06 -9.59 33.16
N ASP A 73 7.72 -10.63 32.71
CA ASP A 73 8.05 -11.82 33.52
C ASP A 73 9.02 -11.46 34.65
N GLU A 74 10.02 -10.59 34.40
CA GLU A 74 10.93 -10.05 35.40
C GLU A 74 10.20 -9.23 36.46
N VAL A 75 9.32 -8.32 36.06
CA VAL A 75 8.51 -7.50 36.94
C VAL A 75 7.61 -8.37 37.86
N ARG A 76 6.97 -9.41 37.30
CA ARG A 76 6.13 -10.31 38.08
C ARG A 76 6.92 -11.26 38.97
N SER A 77 8.13 -11.63 38.59
CA SER A 77 8.99 -12.47 39.45
C SER A 77 9.57 -11.70 40.65
N ALA A 78 9.78 -10.39 40.47
CA ALA A 78 10.32 -9.52 41.53
C ALA A 78 9.30 -9.22 42.67
N GLY A 79 8.00 -9.49 42.48
CA GLY A 79 6.94 -9.29 43.48
C GLY A 79 6.65 -7.82 43.78
N PRO A 80 5.60 -7.52 44.59
CA PRO A 80 5.24 -6.14 44.94
C PRO A 80 6.23 -5.43 45.87
N MET A 81 7.29 -6.09 46.28
CA MET A 81 8.43 -5.53 47.05
C MET A 81 9.68 -5.58 46.16
N GLY A 82 9.74 -4.74 45.14
CA GLY A 82 10.97 -4.47 44.37
C GLY A 82 12.04 -3.80 45.25
N PRO A 83 13.33 -3.93 44.89
CA PRO A 83 14.45 -3.59 45.78
C PRO A 83 14.50 -2.10 46.08
N MET A 84 14.11 -1.76 47.30
CA MET A 84 14.41 -0.48 47.96
C MET A 84 15.87 -0.52 48.39
N GLY A 85 16.77 -0.01 47.57
CA GLY A 85 18.15 0.12 47.98
C GLY A 85 19.11 0.39 46.82
N GLY A 86 19.36 1.66 46.52
CA GLY A 86 20.42 2.03 45.62
C GLY A 86 20.36 3.48 45.11
N ARG A 87 20.96 4.39 45.85
CA ARG A 87 21.22 5.81 45.57
C ARG A 87 21.69 6.05 44.14
N GLY A 88 21.02 6.97 43.43
CA GLY A 88 21.52 7.55 42.20
C GLY A 88 20.58 8.65 41.69
N ALA A 89 20.77 9.86 42.21
CA ALA A 89 20.04 11.06 41.78
C ALA A 89 20.48 11.50 40.39
N GLY A 90 19.50 11.67 39.46
CA GLY A 90 19.68 12.42 38.24
C GLY A 90 18.38 13.17 37.92
N PRO A 91 18.43 14.52 37.67
CA PRO A 91 17.24 15.35 37.52
C PRO A 91 16.71 15.32 36.08
N GLY A 92 15.49 14.87 35.87
CA GLY A 92 14.82 14.87 34.57
C GLY A 92 13.45 14.21 34.60
N GLY A 93 12.63 14.56 35.61
CA GLY A 93 11.27 14.08 35.70
C GLY A 93 10.35 14.83 34.74
N PHE A 94 9.82 14.15 33.74
CA PHE A 94 8.67 14.62 32.96
C PHE A 94 7.40 14.18 33.70
N THR A 95 6.74 15.13 34.34
CA THR A 95 5.39 14.96 34.88
C THR A 95 4.37 15.23 33.77
N PHE A 96 3.68 14.18 33.31
CA PHE A 96 2.50 14.35 32.47
C PHE A 96 1.26 14.46 33.37
N ASN A 97 0.63 15.63 33.40
CA ASN A 97 -0.68 15.84 33.97
C ASN A 97 -1.75 15.30 33.01
N VAL A 98 -2.53 14.32 33.47
CA VAL A 98 -3.58 13.60 32.73
C VAL A 98 -4.94 14.31 32.77
N GLU A 99 -5.04 15.47 33.42
CA GLU A 99 -6.34 16.13 33.68
C GLU A 99 -6.89 17.02 32.56
N ASP A 100 -6.17 17.19 31.44
CA ASP A 100 -6.61 18.13 30.37
C ASP A 100 -6.90 17.47 29.02
N MET A 101 -7.26 16.20 28.95
CA MET A 101 -7.56 15.51 27.67
C MET A 101 -8.91 14.81 27.64
N GLY A 102 -9.95 15.58 28.01
CA GLY A 102 -11.32 15.26 27.70
C GLY A 102 -11.68 15.67 26.28
N GLY A 103 -11.61 14.75 25.31
CA GLY A 103 -12.04 15.02 23.93
C GLY A 103 -11.80 13.81 23.03
N ALA A 104 -12.89 13.19 22.61
CA ALA A 104 -12.91 12.07 21.68
C ALA A 104 -12.21 12.41 20.35
N GLY A 105 -11.10 11.72 19.97
CA GLY A 105 -10.55 11.79 18.62
C GLY A 105 -9.05 11.54 18.45
N GLY A 106 -8.24 11.34 19.49
CA GLY A 106 -6.78 11.43 19.39
C GLY A 106 -5.95 10.16 19.54
N LEU A 107 -6.52 8.95 19.62
CA LEU A 107 -5.75 7.71 19.84
C LEU A 107 -5.03 7.18 18.60
N GLY A 108 -5.45 7.54 17.39
CA GLY A 108 -4.83 7.08 16.14
C GLY A 108 -3.51 7.79 15.81
N ASP A 109 -3.40 9.06 16.10
CA ASP A 109 -2.20 9.87 15.78
C ASP A 109 -1.05 9.65 16.78
N LEU A 110 -1.37 9.37 18.06
CA LEU A 110 -0.36 9.05 19.06
C LEU A 110 0.27 7.66 18.84
N PHE A 111 -0.53 6.70 18.34
CA PHE A 111 -0.04 5.35 18.01
C PHE A 111 0.80 5.33 16.74
N GLY A 112 0.47 6.11 15.72
CA GLY A 112 1.24 6.22 14.46
C GLY A 112 2.63 6.81 14.65
N ASN A 113 2.81 7.71 15.60
CA ASN A 113 4.09 8.39 15.85
C ASN A 113 5.03 7.61 16.78
N MET A 114 4.50 6.70 17.60
CA MET A 114 5.28 5.91 18.56
C MET A 114 5.77 4.57 18.00
N PHE A 115 5.09 4.00 17.00
CA PHE A 115 5.40 2.70 16.42
C PHE A 115 6.06 2.73 15.02
N GLY A 116 6.21 3.90 14.39
CA GLY A 116 6.79 4.05 13.05
C GLY A 116 8.31 4.09 12.98
N ARG A 117 9.04 3.86 14.07
CA ARG A 117 10.51 4.05 14.07
C ARG A 117 11.27 2.94 14.79
N GLY A 118 11.22 1.76 14.20
CA GLY A 118 12.12 0.67 14.56
C GLY A 118 13.34 0.63 13.62
N ALA A 119 14.47 1.21 14.03
CA ALA A 119 15.78 0.79 13.58
C ALA A 119 16.82 1.11 14.67
N PRO A 120 17.67 0.14 15.10
CA PRO A 120 18.65 0.33 16.14
C PRO A 120 19.93 0.95 15.58
N GLY A 121 20.31 2.12 16.08
CA GLY A 121 21.56 2.76 15.76
C GLY A 121 21.77 4.00 16.64
N GLY A 122 22.57 3.85 17.71
CA GLY A 122 22.80 4.86 18.70
C GLY A 122 23.36 6.18 18.13
N GLY A 123 22.85 7.27 18.66
CA GLY A 123 23.35 8.61 18.38
C GLY A 123 22.63 9.63 19.27
N ARG A 124 23.34 10.10 20.29
CA ARG A 124 22.91 11.15 21.23
C ARG A 124 22.24 12.31 20.48
N GLY A 125 20.93 12.45 20.66
CA GLY A 125 20.14 13.55 20.14
C GLY A 125 20.43 14.84 20.87
N ARG A 126 20.97 15.80 20.18
CA ARG A 126 21.02 17.19 20.58
C ARG A 126 19.96 17.96 19.83
N GLY A 127 19.14 18.68 20.56
CA GLY A 127 18.08 19.62 20.25
C GLY A 127 17.87 20.09 18.83
N GLY A 128 16.61 20.29 18.49
CA GLY A 128 16.10 20.77 17.24
C GLY A 128 16.88 21.89 16.58
N ALA A 129 17.67 21.52 15.57
CA ALA A 129 18.17 22.45 14.57
C ALA A 129 17.19 22.42 13.40
N SER A 130 16.30 23.39 13.39
CA SER A 130 15.45 23.68 12.25
C SER A 130 16.29 24.01 11.02
N GLY A 131 16.28 23.17 10.01
CA GLY A 131 16.43 23.64 8.65
C GLY A 131 17.66 23.27 7.84
N VAL A 132 18.78 22.84 8.41
CA VAL A 132 20.06 22.66 7.65
C VAL A 132 20.46 21.20 7.43
N GLY A 133 19.70 20.23 7.97
CA GLY A 133 20.01 18.81 7.82
C GLY A 133 19.63 18.23 6.45
N PRO A 134 20.20 17.05 6.09
CA PRO A 134 19.82 16.33 4.88
C PRO A 134 18.31 16.07 4.83
N ARG A 135 17.65 16.50 3.75
CA ARG A 135 16.21 16.29 3.54
C ARG A 135 15.99 15.39 2.34
N ARG A 136 15.17 14.39 2.53
CA ARG A 136 14.75 13.51 1.43
C ARG A 136 13.96 14.32 0.39
N GLY A 137 14.20 14.02 -0.89
CA GLY A 137 13.44 14.57 -2.01
C GLY A 137 11.97 14.15 -1.98
N ALA A 138 11.14 14.93 -2.64
CA ALA A 138 9.72 14.61 -2.78
C ALA A 138 9.52 13.37 -3.65
N ASP A 139 8.51 12.57 -3.31
CA ASP A 139 8.05 11.48 -4.18
C ASP A 139 7.28 12.10 -5.36
N ILE A 140 7.45 11.52 -6.55
CA ILE A 140 6.81 11.97 -7.80
C ILE A 140 5.82 10.90 -8.22
N THR A 141 4.61 11.32 -8.61
CA THR A 141 3.60 10.42 -9.19
C THR A 141 3.55 10.65 -10.70
N ALA A 142 3.56 9.56 -11.46
CA ALA A 142 3.38 9.57 -12.90
C ALA A 142 2.36 8.52 -13.29
N GLN A 143 1.58 8.77 -14.36
CA GLN A 143 0.63 7.82 -14.90
C GLN A 143 1.21 7.24 -16.20
N LEU A 144 1.09 5.92 -16.36
CA LEU A 144 1.52 5.21 -17.54
C LEU A 144 0.37 4.39 -18.11
N THR A 145 -0.02 4.68 -19.33
CA THR A 145 -1.00 3.88 -20.05
C THR A 145 -0.32 2.70 -20.72
N VAL A 146 -0.87 1.50 -20.51
CA VAL A 146 -0.33 0.22 -20.99
C VAL A 146 -1.43 -0.53 -21.73
N ASP A 147 -1.12 -1.14 -22.85
CA ASP A 147 -2.05 -1.99 -23.57
C ASP A 147 -2.37 -3.26 -22.76
N PHE A 148 -3.59 -3.79 -22.97
CA PHE A 148 -4.03 -5.00 -22.26
C PHE A 148 -3.06 -6.17 -22.42
N LYS A 149 -2.57 -6.39 -23.66
CA LYS A 149 -1.62 -7.46 -23.97
C LYS A 149 -0.31 -7.29 -23.21
N ASP A 150 0.22 -6.06 -23.18
CA ASP A 150 1.45 -5.73 -22.47
C ASP A 150 1.28 -5.84 -20.93
N ALA A 151 0.09 -5.51 -20.41
CA ALA A 151 -0.23 -5.69 -19.01
C ALA A 151 -0.30 -7.19 -18.60
N VAL A 152 -0.72 -8.05 -19.54
CA VAL A 152 -0.78 -9.51 -19.33
C VAL A 152 0.61 -10.13 -19.37
N HIS A 153 1.44 -9.81 -20.37
CA HIS A 153 2.76 -10.44 -20.57
C HIS A 153 3.89 -9.74 -19.81
N GLY A 154 3.67 -8.50 -19.40
CA GLY A 154 4.70 -7.62 -18.90
C GLY A 154 5.54 -7.01 -20.02
N ILE A 155 6.04 -5.81 -19.78
CA ILE A 155 6.83 -5.06 -20.75
C ILE A 155 7.93 -4.26 -20.06
N THR A 156 9.03 -4.03 -20.77
CA THR A 156 10.02 -3.04 -20.37
C THR A 156 9.83 -1.80 -21.20
N THR A 157 9.50 -0.69 -20.57
CA THR A 157 9.24 0.58 -21.25
C THR A 157 10.05 1.72 -20.65
N THR A 158 10.16 2.82 -21.39
CA THR A 158 10.86 4.02 -20.96
C THR A 158 9.83 5.12 -20.69
N LEU A 159 9.87 5.69 -19.48
CA LEU A 159 9.08 6.85 -19.12
C LEU A 159 9.89 8.12 -19.32
N TYR A 160 9.28 9.10 -19.98
CA TYR A 160 9.84 10.45 -20.14
C TYR A 160 9.16 11.36 -19.12
N LEU A 161 9.95 11.86 -18.19
CA LEU A 161 9.45 12.69 -17.09
C LEU A 161 10.18 14.02 -17.09
N THR A 162 9.43 15.10 -16.98
CA THR A 162 10.01 16.40 -16.63
C THR A 162 9.99 16.52 -15.11
N THR A 163 11.16 16.48 -14.50
CA THR A 163 11.30 16.51 -13.05
C THR A 163 12.29 17.59 -12.63
N ASP A 164 12.10 18.06 -11.42
CA ASP A 164 13.09 18.90 -10.76
C ASP A 164 14.39 18.10 -10.60
N ALA A 165 15.47 18.66 -11.08
CA ALA A 165 16.82 18.11 -10.96
C ALA A 165 17.73 19.16 -10.32
N GLN A 166 18.81 18.70 -9.75
CA GLN A 166 19.86 19.61 -9.28
C GLN A 166 20.40 20.43 -10.46
N CYS A 167 20.45 21.73 -10.32
CA CYS A 167 20.93 22.61 -11.38
C CYS A 167 22.36 22.25 -11.79
N SER A 168 22.56 21.96 -13.08
CA SER A 168 23.84 21.56 -13.63
C SER A 168 24.90 22.67 -13.59
N THR A 169 24.47 23.92 -13.61
CA THR A 169 25.35 25.08 -13.63
C THR A 169 25.98 25.40 -12.27
N CYS A 170 25.17 25.27 -11.20
CA CYS A 170 25.64 25.60 -9.84
C CYS A 170 25.73 24.38 -8.92
N ASN A 171 25.46 23.17 -9.43
CA ASN A 171 25.46 21.93 -8.65
C ASN A 171 24.61 22.03 -7.37
N GLY A 172 23.44 22.73 -7.47
CA GLY A 172 22.51 22.86 -6.37
C GLY A 172 22.80 23.97 -5.36
N SER A 173 23.91 24.71 -5.47
CA SER A 173 24.24 25.81 -4.55
C SER A 173 23.29 27.00 -4.71
N GLY A 174 22.70 27.19 -5.86
CA GLY A 174 21.92 28.39 -6.22
C GLY A 174 22.77 29.61 -6.53
N ALA A 175 24.05 29.58 -6.21
CA ALA A 175 24.98 30.68 -6.46
C ALA A 175 25.59 30.60 -7.87
N LYS A 176 26.01 31.72 -8.42
CA LYS A 176 26.74 31.82 -9.69
C LYS A 176 28.02 30.98 -9.63
N PRO A 177 28.41 30.25 -10.68
CA PRO A 177 29.66 29.53 -10.73
C PRO A 177 30.86 30.44 -10.35
N GLY A 178 31.68 29.96 -9.43
CA GLY A 178 32.82 30.74 -8.86
C GLY A 178 32.47 31.57 -7.63
N THR A 179 31.20 31.62 -7.22
CA THR A 179 30.74 32.22 -5.97
C THR A 179 30.11 31.17 -5.05
N SER A 180 30.08 31.47 -3.77
CA SER A 180 29.45 30.57 -2.77
C SER A 180 28.38 31.34 -1.99
N PRO A 181 27.32 30.63 -1.50
CA PRO A 181 26.37 31.24 -0.59
C PRO A 181 27.09 31.76 0.67
N VAL A 182 26.80 33.00 1.04
CA VAL A 182 27.39 33.67 2.22
C VAL A 182 26.54 33.35 3.45
N MET A 183 27.19 33.12 4.58
CA MET A 183 26.50 32.88 5.85
C MET A 183 25.64 34.08 6.23
N CYS A 184 24.40 33.87 6.60
CA CYS A 184 23.49 34.93 7.01
C CYS A 184 23.99 35.58 8.32
N SER A 185 24.34 36.82 8.28
CA SER A 185 24.85 37.59 9.45
C SER A 185 23.80 37.75 10.55
N ALA A 186 22.49 37.81 10.18
CA ALA A 186 21.39 37.99 11.13
C ALA A 186 21.15 36.77 12.04
N CYS A 187 21.40 35.55 11.56
CA CYS A 187 21.20 34.33 12.34
C CYS A 187 22.50 33.52 12.55
N GLY A 188 23.65 34.03 12.09
CA GLY A 188 24.93 33.32 12.21
C GLY A 188 24.91 31.93 11.55
N GLY A 189 24.21 31.75 10.44
CA GLY A 189 24.08 30.48 9.73
C GLY A 189 23.03 29.51 10.29
N ARG A 190 22.38 29.81 11.40
CA ARG A 190 21.41 28.90 12.06
C ARG A 190 20.08 28.82 11.34
N GLY A 191 19.73 29.75 10.49
CA GLY A 191 18.43 29.79 9.80
C GLY A 191 17.26 30.22 10.69
N ALA A 192 17.47 30.32 11.99
CA ALA A 192 16.45 30.70 12.95
C ALA A 192 16.99 31.79 13.91
N VAL A 193 16.11 32.59 14.43
CA VAL A 193 16.38 33.62 15.44
C VAL A 193 15.53 33.30 16.64
N ASP A 194 16.12 33.32 17.82
CA ASP A 194 15.41 33.05 19.07
C ASP A 194 14.78 34.37 19.55
N ASP A 195 13.44 34.36 19.63
CA ASP A 195 12.65 35.46 20.18
C ASP A 195 12.34 35.16 21.65
N ASN A 196 12.98 35.89 22.55
CA ASN A 196 12.85 35.69 23.99
C ASN A 196 11.74 36.63 24.53
N GLN A 197 10.56 36.07 24.76
CA GLN A 197 9.48 36.76 25.46
C GLN A 197 9.28 36.16 26.85
N GLY A 198 9.89 36.81 27.87
CA GLY A 198 9.53 36.63 29.26
C GLY A 198 9.52 35.18 29.81
N GLY A 199 10.62 34.42 29.60
CA GLY A 199 10.76 33.06 30.16
C GLY A 199 10.48 31.90 29.22
N PHE A 200 9.95 32.19 28.04
CA PHE A 200 9.82 31.24 26.95
C PHE A 200 10.62 31.70 25.74
N SER A 201 11.45 30.80 25.20
CA SER A 201 12.23 31.06 23.98
C SER A 201 11.53 30.36 22.80
N PHE A 202 11.03 31.12 21.83
CA PHE A 202 10.47 30.60 20.58
C PHE A 202 11.48 30.81 19.47
N SER A 203 11.82 29.74 18.77
CA SER A 203 12.70 29.80 17.61
C SER A 203 11.86 30.10 16.36
N ALA A 204 12.03 31.28 15.77
CA ALA A 204 11.36 31.69 14.55
C ALA A 204 12.32 31.63 13.34
N PRO A 205 11.82 31.30 12.13
CA PRO A 205 12.67 31.36 10.93
C PRO A 205 13.25 32.77 10.73
N CYS A 206 14.57 32.86 10.47
CA CYS A 206 15.22 34.13 10.23
C CYS A 206 14.59 34.85 9.04
N ARG A 207 14.09 36.06 9.27
CA ARG A 207 13.42 36.87 8.23
C ARG A 207 14.36 37.33 7.11
N VAL A 208 15.65 37.39 7.35
CA VAL A 208 16.66 37.83 6.37
C VAL A 208 17.00 36.76 5.37
N CYS A 209 17.14 35.49 5.82
CA CYS A 209 17.48 34.36 4.94
C CYS A 209 16.29 33.39 4.69
N GLY A 210 15.10 33.70 5.19
CA GLY A 210 13.92 32.85 5.02
C GLY A 210 14.09 31.44 5.63
N GLY A 211 14.94 31.29 6.65
CA GLY A 211 15.20 29.98 7.26
C GLY A 211 16.36 29.19 6.64
N GLN A 212 17.00 29.70 5.59
CA GLN A 212 18.04 28.96 4.84
C GLN A 212 19.42 28.96 5.54
N GLY A 213 19.66 29.89 6.46
CA GLY A 213 20.96 30.04 7.14
C GLY A 213 22.03 30.71 6.28
N SER A 214 21.88 30.78 4.99
CA SER A 214 22.77 31.43 4.02
C SER A 214 22.01 32.36 3.10
N ARG A 215 22.71 33.28 2.46
CA ARG A 215 22.20 34.23 1.48
C ARG A 215 23.01 34.10 0.20
N ILE A 216 22.36 34.13 -0.92
CA ILE A 216 22.94 34.13 -2.26
C ILE A 216 23.00 35.58 -2.72
N GLU A 217 24.20 36.14 -2.87
CA GLU A 217 24.43 37.52 -3.36
C GLU A 217 24.35 37.55 -4.87
N ASP A 218 25.02 36.59 -5.55
CA ASP A 218 25.00 36.41 -6.98
C ASP A 218 24.21 35.15 -7.34
N PRO A 219 22.96 35.24 -7.78
CA PRO A 219 22.15 34.08 -8.13
C PRO A 219 22.68 33.44 -9.43
N CYS A 220 22.61 32.11 -9.47
CA CYS A 220 22.92 31.33 -10.66
C CYS A 220 21.99 31.74 -11.83
N PRO A 221 22.52 32.03 -13.02
CA PRO A 221 21.71 32.47 -14.17
C PRO A 221 20.71 31.43 -14.66
N THR A 222 20.99 30.15 -14.46
CA THR A 222 20.12 29.05 -14.90
C THR A 222 18.96 28.82 -13.95
N CYS A 223 19.20 28.67 -12.66
CA CYS A 223 18.15 28.38 -11.67
C CYS A 223 17.69 29.58 -10.85
N ARG A 224 18.25 30.75 -11.07
CA ARG A 224 17.91 32.03 -10.39
C ARG A 224 17.88 31.92 -8.86
N GLY A 225 18.83 31.17 -8.32
CA GLY A 225 18.98 31.01 -6.86
C GLY A 225 18.26 29.78 -6.28
N SER A 226 17.41 29.08 -7.02
CA SER A 226 16.68 27.93 -6.49
C SER A 226 17.55 26.68 -6.29
N GLY A 227 18.69 26.57 -6.97
CA GLY A 227 19.52 25.38 -6.99
C GLY A 227 18.94 24.20 -7.78
N ILE A 228 17.73 24.37 -8.35
CA ILE A 228 16.95 23.33 -9.02
C ILE A 228 16.60 23.81 -10.43
N GLU A 229 16.68 22.90 -11.41
CA GLU A 229 16.23 23.13 -12.78
C GLU A 229 15.27 22.00 -13.19
N GLN A 230 14.33 22.32 -14.09
CA GLN A 230 13.48 21.29 -14.71
C GLN A 230 14.27 20.61 -15.82
N ARG A 231 14.39 19.29 -15.73
CA ARG A 231 15.09 18.48 -16.71
C ARG A 231 14.22 17.31 -17.15
N GLN A 232 14.21 17.08 -18.45
CA GLN A 232 13.66 15.83 -18.99
C GLN A 232 14.61 14.67 -18.65
N ARG A 233 14.03 13.59 -18.17
CA ARG A 233 14.76 12.42 -17.76
C ARG A 233 14.03 11.17 -18.21
N GLU A 234 14.82 10.23 -18.72
CA GLU A 234 14.33 8.91 -19.11
C GLU A 234 14.48 7.93 -17.95
N VAL A 235 13.40 7.23 -17.63
CA VAL A 235 13.40 6.19 -16.61
C VAL A 235 12.94 4.88 -17.25
N LYS A 236 13.87 3.97 -17.47
CA LYS A 236 13.55 2.60 -17.89
C LYS A 236 12.93 1.86 -16.73
N THR A 237 11.74 1.29 -16.94
CA THR A 237 11.03 0.49 -15.94
C THR A 237 10.55 -0.81 -16.56
N ARG A 238 10.60 -1.88 -15.76
CA ARG A 238 10.01 -3.16 -16.10
C ARG A 238 8.66 -3.29 -15.41
N ILE A 239 7.63 -3.45 -16.21
CA ILE A 239 6.28 -3.75 -15.76
C ILE A 239 6.16 -5.27 -15.68
N PRO A 240 5.90 -5.85 -14.51
CA PRO A 240 5.75 -7.30 -14.38
C PRO A 240 4.49 -7.79 -15.12
N ALA A 241 4.47 -9.06 -15.49
CA ALA A 241 3.29 -9.69 -16.07
C ALA A 241 2.13 -9.72 -15.06
N GLY A 242 0.91 -9.54 -15.58
CA GLY A 242 -0.29 -9.63 -14.76
C GLY A 242 -0.59 -8.40 -13.91
N VAL A 243 -0.04 -7.23 -14.21
CA VAL A 243 -0.40 -5.97 -13.52
C VAL A 243 -1.88 -5.65 -13.70
N LYS A 244 -2.47 -5.00 -12.70
CA LYS A 244 -3.88 -4.60 -12.70
C LYS A 244 -4.02 -3.12 -13.06
N ASP A 245 -5.19 -2.75 -13.57
CA ASP A 245 -5.56 -1.35 -13.72
C ASP A 245 -5.54 -0.63 -12.37
N GLY A 246 -5.03 0.60 -12.33
CA GLY A 246 -4.83 1.38 -11.10
C GLY A 246 -3.68 0.89 -10.21
N GLN A 247 -2.93 -0.13 -10.60
CA GLN A 247 -1.81 -0.62 -9.81
C GLN A 247 -0.64 0.36 -9.82
N THR A 248 -0.10 0.68 -8.64
CA THR A 248 1.07 1.56 -8.53
C THR A 248 2.37 0.76 -8.40
N ILE A 249 3.35 1.09 -9.22
CA ILE A 249 4.72 0.56 -9.15
C ILE A 249 5.63 1.63 -8.54
N ARG A 250 6.35 1.29 -7.48
CA ARG A 250 7.30 2.17 -6.81
C ARG A 250 8.72 1.94 -7.31
N LEU A 251 9.32 2.96 -7.87
CA LEU A 251 10.71 2.98 -8.31
C LEU A 251 11.54 3.78 -7.31
N LYS A 252 12.28 3.08 -6.46
CA LYS A 252 13.05 3.68 -5.37
C LYS A 252 14.13 4.63 -5.87
N GLY A 253 14.26 5.80 -5.23
CA GLY A 253 15.27 6.80 -5.55
C GLY A 253 15.13 7.45 -6.93
N ARG A 254 13.96 7.29 -7.58
CA ARG A 254 13.69 7.87 -8.90
C ARG A 254 12.75 9.08 -8.84
N GLY A 255 12.44 9.58 -7.66
CA GLY A 255 11.66 10.81 -7.42
C GLY A 255 12.49 12.10 -7.53
N GLY A 256 12.04 13.13 -6.82
CA GLY A 256 12.70 14.44 -6.76
C GLY A 256 14.06 14.39 -6.05
N PRO A 257 14.95 15.33 -6.34
CA PRO A 257 16.25 15.40 -5.69
C PRO A 257 16.11 15.73 -4.20
N GLY A 258 16.95 15.10 -3.37
CA GLY A 258 17.08 15.47 -1.98
C GLY A 258 17.79 16.83 -1.83
N ARG A 259 17.61 17.45 -0.68
CA ARG A 259 18.28 18.71 -0.32
C ARG A 259 19.35 18.48 0.74
N ASN A 260 20.39 19.31 0.73
CA ASN A 260 21.48 19.28 1.70
C ASN A 260 22.13 17.88 1.87
N GLY A 261 22.34 17.16 0.75
CA GLY A 261 22.89 15.80 0.76
C GLY A 261 21.91 14.70 1.14
N GLY A 262 20.62 15.01 1.23
CA GLY A 262 19.58 14.01 1.48
C GLY A 262 19.33 13.09 0.26
N PRO A 263 18.78 11.90 0.46
CA PRO A 263 18.46 10.96 -0.63
C PRO A 263 17.33 11.48 -1.50
N ALA A 264 17.30 11.05 -2.77
CA ALA A 264 16.17 11.31 -3.67
C ALA A 264 14.89 10.64 -3.16
N GLY A 265 13.75 11.21 -3.54
CA GLY A 265 12.43 10.60 -3.34
C GLY A 265 12.21 9.39 -4.26
N ASP A 266 11.03 8.84 -4.25
CA ASP A 266 10.65 7.71 -5.10
C ASP A 266 9.72 8.16 -6.23
N LEU A 267 9.72 7.41 -7.34
CA LEU A 267 8.76 7.59 -8.41
C LEU A 267 7.66 6.52 -8.27
N LEU A 268 6.43 6.98 -8.14
CA LEU A 268 5.22 6.17 -8.08
C LEU A 268 4.57 6.19 -9.45
N VAL A 269 4.60 5.05 -10.14
CA VAL A 269 4.01 4.91 -11.49
C VAL A 269 2.66 4.21 -11.35
N GLU A 270 1.59 4.96 -11.56
CA GLU A 270 0.23 4.42 -11.63
C GLU A 270 -0.02 3.88 -13.04
N LEU A 271 -0.40 2.62 -13.13
CA LEU A 271 -0.67 1.95 -14.39
C LEU A 271 -2.15 2.10 -14.76
N LYS A 272 -2.41 2.59 -15.95
CA LYS A 272 -3.73 2.59 -16.57
C LYS A 272 -3.75 1.57 -17.70
N VAL A 273 -4.48 0.46 -17.50
CA VAL A 273 -4.58 -0.61 -18.49
C VAL A 273 -5.72 -0.31 -19.45
N MET A 274 -5.40 -0.23 -20.74
CA MET A 274 -6.42 -0.05 -21.78
C MET A 274 -7.27 -1.32 -21.93
N PRO A 275 -8.60 -1.21 -22.08
CA PRO A 275 -9.45 -2.36 -22.31
C PRO A 275 -9.17 -2.98 -23.68
N HIS A 276 -9.23 -4.31 -23.76
CA HIS A 276 -9.12 -5.03 -25.04
C HIS A 276 -10.53 -5.24 -25.63
N PRO A 277 -10.71 -5.09 -26.97
CA PRO A 277 -12.05 -5.20 -27.59
C PRO A 277 -12.70 -6.57 -27.40
N LEU A 278 -11.92 -7.63 -27.30
CA LEU A 278 -12.43 -9.01 -27.22
C LEU A 278 -12.18 -9.66 -25.84
N PHE A 279 -10.99 -9.44 -25.27
CA PHE A 279 -10.61 -10.11 -24.04
C PHE A 279 -10.88 -9.25 -22.82
N GLY A 280 -11.42 -9.90 -21.76
CA GLY A 280 -11.53 -9.33 -20.43
C GLY A 280 -10.63 -10.07 -19.44
N ARG A 281 -10.65 -9.61 -18.20
CA ARG A 281 -9.88 -10.18 -17.11
C ARG A 281 -10.75 -10.45 -15.89
N SER A 282 -10.56 -11.61 -15.28
CA SER A 282 -11.17 -11.96 -13.99
C SER A 282 -10.11 -12.59 -13.09
N GLY A 283 -9.53 -11.79 -12.18
CA GLY A 283 -8.37 -12.20 -11.39
C GLY A 283 -7.15 -12.44 -12.27
N ASP A 284 -6.62 -13.67 -12.27
CA ASP A 284 -5.52 -14.08 -13.15
C ASP A 284 -6.02 -14.87 -14.38
N ASN A 285 -7.34 -15.01 -14.52
CA ASN A 285 -7.93 -15.60 -15.70
C ASN A 285 -8.24 -14.53 -16.75
N LEU A 286 -8.11 -14.93 -18.02
CA LEU A 286 -8.65 -14.18 -19.15
C LEU A 286 -10.09 -14.63 -19.42
N THR A 287 -10.91 -13.72 -19.93
CA THR A 287 -12.28 -14.03 -20.34
C THR A 287 -12.49 -13.67 -21.80
N VAL A 288 -13.21 -14.49 -22.53
CA VAL A 288 -13.54 -14.22 -23.94
C VAL A 288 -14.96 -14.69 -24.22
N PRO A 289 -15.83 -13.83 -24.77
CA PRO A 289 -17.11 -14.26 -25.33
C PRO A 289 -16.89 -14.87 -26.73
N VAL A 290 -17.43 -16.06 -26.94
CA VAL A 290 -17.34 -16.75 -28.24
C VAL A 290 -18.75 -16.99 -28.76
N PRO A 291 -19.11 -16.42 -29.93
CA PRO A 291 -20.38 -16.73 -30.57
C PRO A 291 -20.33 -18.14 -31.16
N VAL A 292 -21.41 -18.89 -30.98
CA VAL A 292 -21.60 -20.20 -31.54
C VAL A 292 -22.98 -20.28 -32.22
N THR A 293 -23.10 -21.12 -33.20
CA THR A 293 -24.37 -21.34 -33.89
C THR A 293 -25.35 -22.19 -33.01
N ILE A 294 -26.62 -22.12 -33.32
CA ILE A 294 -27.66 -22.97 -32.66
C ILE A 294 -27.31 -24.45 -32.84
N ALA A 295 -26.84 -24.86 -34.01
CA ALA A 295 -26.48 -26.24 -34.30
C ALA A 295 -25.28 -26.72 -33.45
N GLU A 296 -24.21 -25.91 -33.34
CA GLU A 296 -23.08 -26.22 -32.48
C GLU A 296 -23.47 -26.31 -31.00
N ALA A 297 -24.37 -25.42 -30.54
CA ALA A 297 -24.83 -25.45 -29.17
C ALA A 297 -25.72 -26.66 -28.88
N ALA A 298 -26.61 -27.04 -29.82
CA ALA A 298 -27.55 -28.14 -29.67
C ALA A 298 -26.88 -29.52 -29.80
N LEU A 299 -26.08 -29.70 -30.84
CA LEU A 299 -25.45 -30.98 -31.16
C LEU A 299 -24.12 -31.20 -30.48
N GLY A 300 -23.49 -30.11 -29.99
CA GLY A 300 -22.11 -30.11 -29.57
C GLY A 300 -21.16 -30.12 -30.75
N GLY A 301 -19.87 -30.08 -30.46
CA GLY A 301 -18.84 -30.10 -31.50
C GLY A 301 -17.57 -29.38 -31.05
N ASP A 302 -16.60 -29.37 -31.92
CA ASP A 302 -15.35 -28.70 -31.67
C ASP A 302 -15.41 -27.30 -32.27
N ILE A 303 -15.09 -26.28 -31.47
CA ILE A 303 -15.04 -24.88 -31.86
C ILE A 303 -13.64 -24.31 -31.67
N ASP A 304 -13.23 -23.41 -32.53
CA ASP A 304 -11.97 -22.71 -32.41
C ASP A 304 -12.10 -21.43 -31.61
N VAL A 305 -11.35 -21.35 -30.52
CA VAL A 305 -11.32 -20.21 -29.61
C VAL A 305 -10.01 -19.44 -29.78
N PRO A 306 -10.05 -18.14 -30.05
CA PRO A 306 -8.84 -17.34 -30.10
C PRO A 306 -8.20 -17.19 -28.72
N THR A 307 -6.86 -17.16 -28.69
CA THR A 307 -6.10 -16.78 -27.48
C THR A 307 -5.55 -15.37 -27.65
N LEU A 308 -5.12 -14.74 -26.55
CA LEU A 308 -4.56 -13.39 -26.55
C LEU A 308 -3.31 -13.27 -27.44
N ASP A 309 -2.57 -14.38 -27.60
CA ASP A 309 -1.36 -14.46 -28.43
C ASP A 309 -1.63 -14.62 -29.93
N GLY A 310 -2.92 -14.75 -30.30
CA GLY A 310 -3.33 -14.97 -31.69
C GLY A 310 -3.38 -16.43 -32.12
N ALA A 311 -2.96 -17.36 -31.27
CA ALA A 311 -3.15 -18.79 -31.52
C ALA A 311 -4.63 -19.17 -31.32
N ARG A 312 -5.05 -20.27 -31.93
CA ARG A 312 -6.38 -20.86 -31.74
C ARG A 312 -6.26 -22.12 -30.90
N VAL A 313 -7.24 -22.34 -30.05
CA VAL A 313 -7.36 -23.55 -29.22
C VAL A 313 -8.72 -24.16 -29.47
N THR A 314 -8.76 -25.45 -29.79
CA THR A 314 -10.01 -26.18 -29.99
C THR A 314 -10.67 -26.46 -28.64
N LEU A 315 -11.92 -26.04 -28.50
CA LEU A 315 -12.77 -26.30 -27.34
C LEU A 315 -13.94 -27.21 -27.75
N ARG A 316 -14.07 -28.34 -27.08
CA ARG A 316 -15.18 -29.27 -27.33
C ARG A 316 -16.41 -28.88 -26.50
N LEU A 317 -17.48 -28.51 -27.20
CA LEU A 317 -18.78 -28.25 -26.60
C LEU A 317 -19.54 -29.55 -26.42
N LYS A 318 -20.30 -29.65 -25.31
CA LYS A 318 -21.22 -30.76 -25.08
C LYS A 318 -22.56 -30.46 -25.75
N PRO A 319 -23.29 -31.49 -26.22
CA PRO A 319 -24.65 -31.31 -26.70
C PRO A 319 -25.53 -30.63 -25.65
N GLY A 320 -26.37 -29.68 -26.09
CA GLY A 320 -27.22 -28.90 -25.20
C GLY A 320 -26.54 -27.78 -24.43
N THR A 321 -25.39 -27.30 -24.91
CA THR A 321 -24.68 -26.16 -24.31
C THR A 321 -25.53 -24.90 -24.37
N GLN A 322 -25.78 -24.29 -23.21
CA GLN A 322 -26.61 -23.09 -23.08
C GLN A 322 -25.83 -21.82 -23.29
N THR A 323 -26.50 -20.74 -23.74
CA THR A 323 -25.90 -19.41 -23.80
C THR A 323 -25.51 -18.95 -22.39
N GLY A 324 -24.36 -18.24 -22.24
CA GLY A 324 -23.82 -17.85 -20.95
C GLY A 324 -23.03 -18.95 -20.22
N SER A 325 -23.00 -20.19 -20.75
CA SER A 325 -22.18 -21.26 -20.18
C SER A 325 -20.70 -20.93 -20.26
N ARG A 326 -19.96 -21.27 -19.19
CA ARG A 326 -18.54 -20.97 -19.06
C ARG A 326 -17.71 -22.24 -19.17
N HIS A 327 -16.76 -22.22 -20.09
CA HIS A 327 -15.83 -23.31 -20.34
C HIS A 327 -14.41 -22.85 -20.04
N ARG A 328 -13.60 -23.73 -19.45
CA ARG A 328 -12.25 -23.40 -19.02
C ARG A 328 -11.21 -24.06 -19.90
N VAL A 329 -10.35 -23.25 -20.52
CA VAL A 329 -9.16 -23.70 -21.23
C VAL A 329 -7.95 -23.47 -20.30
N ARG A 330 -7.38 -24.55 -19.80
CA ARG A 330 -6.31 -24.49 -18.80
C ARG A 330 -5.03 -23.88 -19.33
N GLY A 331 -4.35 -23.08 -18.50
CA GLY A 331 -3.02 -22.54 -18.78
C GLY A 331 -2.97 -21.54 -19.94
N LYS A 332 -4.13 -20.95 -20.32
CA LYS A 332 -4.23 -19.91 -21.36
C LYS A 332 -4.68 -18.56 -20.80
N GLY A 333 -4.52 -18.36 -19.49
CA GLY A 333 -4.72 -17.10 -18.80
C GLY A 333 -3.42 -16.30 -18.64
N ILE A 334 -3.38 -15.48 -17.59
CA ILE A 334 -2.24 -14.62 -17.28
C ILE A 334 -1.15 -15.46 -16.61
N GLU A 335 0.05 -15.42 -17.15
CA GLU A 335 1.22 -16.06 -16.55
C GLU A 335 1.85 -15.11 -15.53
N THR A 336 1.79 -15.48 -14.27
CA THR A 336 2.44 -14.77 -13.17
C THR A 336 3.63 -15.54 -12.65
N ALA A 337 4.51 -14.92 -11.87
CA ALA A 337 5.65 -15.61 -11.26
C ALA A 337 5.25 -16.79 -10.32
N LYS A 338 3.98 -16.85 -9.91
CA LYS A 338 3.48 -17.85 -8.96
C LYS A 338 2.67 -18.97 -9.62
N HIS A 339 1.89 -18.64 -10.63
CA HIS A 339 1.04 -19.60 -11.34
C HIS A 339 0.58 -19.02 -12.68
N THR A 340 0.08 -19.87 -13.54
CA THR A 340 -0.58 -19.50 -14.80
C THR A 340 -2.09 -19.63 -14.63
N GLY A 341 -2.82 -18.58 -14.98
CA GLY A 341 -4.28 -18.58 -15.00
C GLY A 341 -4.85 -19.35 -16.18
N ASP A 342 -6.16 -19.36 -16.30
CA ASP A 342 -6.91 -20.05 -17.33
C ASP A 342 -7.64 -19.06 -18.24
N LEU A 343 -8.01 -19.49 -19.44
CA LEU A 343 -8.95 -18.76 -20.30
C LEU A 343 -10.37 -19.27 -20.06
N ILE A 344 -11.25 -18.37 -19.66
CA ILE A 344 -12.67 -18.64 -19.44
C ILE A 344 -13.43 -18.20 -20.68
N VAL A 345 -13.93 -19.16 -21.41
CA VAL A 345 -14.73 -18.96 -22.61
C VAL A 345 -16.20 -18.89 -22.20
N THR A 346 -16.87 -17.78 -22.51
CA THR A 346 -18.32 -17.64 -22.33
C THR A 346 -18.98 -17.86 -23.69
N VAL A 347 -19.80 -18.90 -23.79
CA VAL A 347 -20.51 -19.24 -25.03
C VAL A 347 -21.73 -18.34 -25.18
N ASN A 348 -21.87 -17.69 -26.33
CA ASN A 348 -23.03 -16.89 -26.71
C ASN A 348 -23.65 -17.49 -27.95
N VAL A 349 -24.86 -18.04 -27.81
CA VAL A 349 -25.59 -18.60 -28.94
C VAL A 349 -26.07 -17.47 -29.86
N HIS A 350 -25.58 -17.49 -31.09
CA HIS A 350 -25.94 -16.51 -32.12
C HIS A 350 -27.12 -17.04 -32.94
N VAL A 351 -28.19 -16.27 -32.97
CA VAL A 351 -29.37 -16.55 -33.84
C VAL A 351 -29.21 -15.75 -35.12
N PRO A 352 -29.19 -16.39 -36.30
CA PRO A 352 -29.05 -15.68 -37.56
C PRO A 352 -30.29 -14.80 -37.84
N THR A 353 -30.04 -13.57 -38.32
CA THR A 353 -31.12 -12.61 -38.67
C THR A 353 -31.64 -12.84 -40.07
N ASP A 354 -30.79 -13.26 -40.99
CA ASP A 354 -31.12 -13.50 -42.38
C ASP A 354 -31.10 -15.01 -42.66
N LEU A 355 -32.28 -15.57 -42.85
CA LEU A 355 -32.46 -17.00 -43.09
C LEU A 355 -32.72 -17.25 -44.56
N THR A 356 -32.04 -18.22 -45.11
CA THR A 356 -32.40 -18.82 -46.40
C THR A 356 -33.70 -19.64 -46.28
N ASP A 357 -34.40 -19.90 -47.37
CA ASP A 357 -35.62 -20.68 -47.35
C ASP A 357 -35.42 -22.09 -46.74
N ALA A 358 -34.31 -22.74 -47.08
CA ALA A 358 -33.92 -24.03 -46.48
C ALA A 358 -33.67 -23.97 -44.99
N GLN A 359 -33.04 -22.89 -44.49
CA GLN A 359 -32.81 -22.69 -43.07
C GLN A 359 -34.13 -22.45 -42.30
N ARG A 360 -35.02 -21.66 -42.90
CA ARG A 360 -36.38 -21.41 -42.35
C ARG A 360 -37.14 -22.70 -42.20
N GLU A 361 -37.21 -23.51 -43.27
CA GLU A 361 -37.89 -24.80 -43.26
C GLU A 361 -37.32 -25.74 -42.16
N ALA A 362 -35.99 -25.82 -42.02
CA ALA A 362 -35.36 -26.63 -40.98
C ALA A 362 -35.72 -26.16 -39.56
N ILE A 363 -35.79 -24.84 -39.35
CA ILE A 363 -36.16 -24.27 -38.05
C ILE A 363 -37.65 -24.50 -37.76
N GLU A 364 -38.53 -24.41 -38.75
CA GLU A 364 -39.98 -24.72 -38.61
C GLU A 364 -40.19 -26.19 -38.26
N GLN A 365 -39.47 -27.12 -38.91
CA GLN A 365 -39.48 -28.53 -38.56
C GLN A 365 -39.00 -28.78 -37.11
N LEU A 366 -37.92 -28.11 -36.67
CA LEU A 366 -37.44 -28.19 -35.31
C LEU A 366 -38.49 -27.65 -34.32
N ALA A 367 -39.12 -26.52 -34.64
CA ALA A 367 -40.15 -25.92 -33.81
C ALA A 367 -41.37 -26.86 -33.65
N ALA A 368 -41.81 -27.52 -34.75
CA ALA A 368 -42.92 -28.51 -34.73
C ALA A 368 -42.59 -29.75 -33.88
N ALA A 369 -41.33 -30.18 -33.88
CA ALA A 369 -40.85 -31.32 -33.08
C ALA A 369 -40.58 -30.95 -31.60
N THR A 370 -40.53 -29.66 -31.25
CA THR A 370 -40.23 -29.21 -29.89
C THR A 370 -41.46 -29.21 -29.00
N THR A 371 -41.49 -30.07 -27.99
CA THR A 371 -42.59 -30.21 -27.03
C THR A 371 -42.33 -29.46 -25.70
N VAL A 372 -41.09 -29.04 -25.46
CA VAL A 372 -40.69 -28.41 -24.20
C VAL A 372 -40.98 -26.91 -24.25
N ASN A 373 -41.70 -26.40 -23.26
CA ASN A 373 -41.91 -24.98 -23.08
C ASN A 373 -40.85 -24.40 -22.12
N PRO A 374 -39.88 -23.63 -22.60
CA PRO A 374 -38.81 -23.09 -21.74
C PRO A 374 -39.32 -22.06 -20.70
N ARG A 375 -40.56 -21.58 -20.85
CA ARG A 375 -41.20 -20.61 -19.94
C ARG A 375 -42.05 -21.27 -18.85
N SER A 376 -42.11 -22.59 -18.79
CA SER A 376 -42.92 -23.31 -17.78
C SER A 376 -42.48 -23.02 -16.33
N SER A 377 -41.25 -22.56 -16.13
CA SER A 377 -40.71 -22.19 -14.81
C SER A 377 -41.00 -20.73 -14.40
N LEU A 378 -41.66 -19.96 -15.28
CA LEU A 378 -41.99 -18.55 -15.00
C LEU A 378 -43.43 -18.36 -14.49
N SER A 379 -44.20 -19.44 -14.39
CA SER A 379 -45.57 -19.47 -13.87
C SER A 379 -45.63 -19.81 -12.40
#